data_434932e124be7034da20b25f83bb5bb0
#
_entry.id   434932e124be7034da20b25f83bb5bb0
#
_cell.length_a   1.000
_cell.length_b   1.000
_cell.length_c   1.000
_cell.angle_alpha   90.00
_cell.angle_beta   90.00
_cell.angle_gamma   90.00
#
_symmetry.space_group_name_H-M   'P 1'
#
loop_
_entity.id
_entity.type
_entity.pdbx_description
1 polymer ?
#
loop_
_entity_poly.entity_id
_entity_poly.type
_entity_poly.pdbx_seq_one_letter_code
_entity_poly.pdbx_strand_id
1 'polypeptide(L)'
;MEQKDSRFAVLIDADNVSPKYIKYILDEVSDQGVATYKRIYGDWTDISKKSWKEQLLRYSINPIQQYSNTNGKNSTDSAMIIDAMDILYSGNVEGFCLVSSDSDFTKLAQRLRESGMFVLGMGEQKTPSSFRVACDAFKILEIISQNEDDISPCLLYTSDAAD
;
A
#
# COMPACT_ATOMS: atom_id res chain seq x y z
N MET A 1 -13.75 -2.71 -20.54
CA MET A 1 -14.05 -2.44 -19.15
C MET A 1 -13.40 -1.14 -18.71
N GLU A 2 -14.15 -0.37 -17.98
CA GLU A 2 -13.62 0.86 -17.42
C GLU A 2 -12.51 0.57 -16.43
N GLN A 3 -11.51 1.43 -16.40
CA GLN A 3 -10.43 1.25 -15.46
C GLN A 3 -10.91 1.28 -14.01
N LYS A 4 -11.95 2.05 -13.75
CA LYS A 4 -12.51 2.17 -12.40
C LYS A 4 -13.15 0.89 -11.90
N ASP A 5 -13.43 -0.04 -12.80
CA ASP A 5 -14.01 -1.32 -12.40
C ASP A 5 -12.96 -2.37 -12.10
N SER A 6 -11.70 -2.05 -12.32
CA SER A 6 -10.62 -2.99 -12.06
C SER A 6 -10.53 -3.30 -10.57
N ARG A 7 -10.34 -4.57 -10.26
CA ARG A 7 -10.23 -5.03 -8.88
C ARG A 7 -8.78 -5.06 -8.47
N PHE A 8 -8.50 -4.47 -7.32
CA PHE A 8 -7.14 -4.38 -6.79
C PHE A 8 -7.00 -5.13 -5.48
N ALA A 9 -5.88 -5.81 -5.32
CA ALA A 9 -5.46 -6.33 -4.03
C ALA A 9 -4.53 -5.32 -3.40
N VAL A 10 -4.93 -4.74 -2.26
CA VAL A 10 -4.11 -3.78 -1.54
C VAL A 10 -3.40 -4.52 -0.42
N LEU A 11 -2.07 -4.59 -0.52
CA LEU A 11 -1.23 -5.32 0.41
C LEU A 11 -0.27 -4.35 1.06
N ILE A 12 -0.35 -4.22 2.38
CA ILE A 12 0.35 -3.18 3.12
C ILE A 12 1.36 -3.79 4.08
N ASP A 13 2.58 -3.28 4.04
CA ASP A 13 3.66 -3.68 4.92
C ASP A 13 3.65 -2.78 6.15
N ALA A 14 3.11 -3.28 7.26
CA ALA A 14 2.93 -2.46 8.46
C ALA A 14 4.24 -2.01 9.08
N ASP A 15 5.33 -2.74 8.84
CA ASP A 15 6.62 -2.39 9.43
C ASP A 15 7.27 -1.18 8.76
N ASN A 16 6.85 -0.87 7.53
CA ASN A 16 7.48 0.17 6.74
C ASN A 16 6.51 1.25 6.28
N VAL A 17 5.35 1.34 6.93
CA VAL A 17 4.33 2.32 6.55
C VAL A 17 3.63 2.80 7.82
N SER A 18 3.43 4.10 7.93
CA SER A 18 2.74 4.68 9.08
C SER A 18 1.22 4.61 8.90
N PRO A 19 0.47 4.36 10.00
CA PRO A 19 -0.99 4.32 9.91
C PRO A 19 -1.63 5.63 9.42
N LYS A 20 -0.94 6.74 9.57
CA LYS A 20 -1.50 8.02 9.14
C LYS A 20 -1.74 8.10 7.64
N TYR A 21 -1.14 7.21 6.86
CA TYR A 21 -1.27 7.23 5.41
C TYR A 21 -2.43 6.40 4.86
N ILE A 22 -3.12 5.66 5.72
CA ILE A 22 -4.12 4.70 5.24
C ILE A 22 -5.21 5.37 4.40
N LYS A 23 -5.72 6.50 4.86
CA LYS A 23 -6.78 7.19 4.12
C LYS A 23 -6.31 7.51 2.70
N TYR A 24 -5.10 8.04 2.57
CA TYR A 24 -4.59 8.47 1.28
C TYR A 24 -4.29 7.28 0.37
N ILE A 25 -3.83 6.17 0.95
CA ILE A 25 -3.59 4.95 0.18
C ILE A 25 -4.90 4.46 -0.45
N LEU A 26 -5.94 4.38 0.35
CA LEU A 26 -7.21 3.87 -0.14
C LEU A 26 -7.86 4.84 -1.12
N ASP A 27 -7.67 6.15 -0.93
CA ASP A 27 -8.17 7.13 -1.89
C ASP A 27 -7.49 6.98 -3.24
N GLU A 28 -6.18 6.75 -3.26
CA GLU A 28 -5.47 6.54 -4.52
C GLU A 28 -5.94 5.29 -5.23
N VAL A 29 -6.17 4.23 -4.48
CA VAL A 29 -6.66 2.99 -5.08
C VAL A 29 -8.05 3.21 -5.68
N SER A 30 -8.90 3.97 -4.99
CA SER A 30 -10.27 4.19 -5.48
C SER A 30 -10.28 5.01 -6.76
N ASP A 31 -9.24 5.78 -7.03
CA ASP A 31 -9.11 6.48 -8.32
C ASP A 31 -8.79 5.52 -9.45
N GLN A 32 -8.23 4.36 -9.14
CA GLN A 32 -7.82 3.38 -10.13
C GLN A 32 -8.84 2.26 -10.30
N GLY A 33 -9.58 1.94 -9.25
CA GLY A 33 -10.51 0.84 -9.28
C GLY A 33 -11.12 0.56 -7.93
N VAL A 34 -11.32 -0.70 -7.64
CA VAL A 34 -11.99 -1.15 -6.40
C VAL A 34 -11.04 -2.04 -5.61
N ALA A 35 -10.87 -1.75 -4.33
CA ALA A 35 -10.04 -2.59 -3.45
C ALA A 35 -10.88 -3.77 -2.97
N THR A 36 -10.66 -4.95 -3.58
CA THR A 36 -11.40 -6.14 -3.19
C THR A 36 -10.64 -6.95 -2.13
N TYR A 37 -9.34 -6.77 -2.03
CA TYR A 37 -8.53 -7.31 -0.93
C TYR A 37 -7.88 -6.13 -0.24
N LYS A 38 -8.01 -6.07 1.08
CA LYS A 38 -7.30 -5.07 1.89
C LYS A 38 -6.66 -5.80 3.04
N ARG A 39 -5.37 -6.07 2.92
CA ARG A 39 -4.62 -6.85 3.90
C ARG A 39 -3.38 -6.11 4.34
N ILE A 40 -3.05 -6.25 5.61
CA ILE A 40 -1.88 -5.60 6.16
C ILE A 40 -1.09 -6.62 6.98
N TYR A 41 0.22 -6.61 6.81
CA TYR A 41 1.12 -7.64 7.32
C TYR A 41 2.04 -7.07 8.38
N GLY A 42 2.06 -7.69 9.52
CA GLY A 42 2.91 -7.26 10.61
C GLY A 42 2.80 -8.17 11.81
N ASP A 43 3.64 -7.91 12.80
CA ASP A 43 3.57 -8.63 14.04
C ASP A 43 2.64 -7.88 15.00
N TRP A 44 1.41 -8.35 15.07
CA TRP A 44 0.37 -7.66 15.83
C TRP A 44 0.47 -7.91 17.34
N THR A 45 1.40 -8.78 17.75
CA THR A 45 1.72 -8.92 19.16
C THR A 45 2.65 -7.82 19.64
N ASP A 46 3.26 -7.09 18.72
CA ASP A 46 4.16 -5.98 19.06
C ASP A 46 3.33 -4.77 19.48
N ILE A 47 3.60 -4.28 20.68
CA ILE A 47 2.82 -3.19 21.25
C ILE A 47 2.94 -1.91 20.41
N SER A 48 4.03 -1.76 19.68
CA SER A 48 4.21 -0.58 18.83
C SER A 48 3.22 -0.54 17.66
N LYS A 49 2.55 -1.64 17.39
CA LYS A 49 1.54 -1.69 16.34
C LYS A 49 0.16 -1.29 16.83
N LYS A 50 0.05 -0.89 18.09
CA LYS A 50 -1.25 -0.57 18.67
C LYS A 50 -1.96 0.55 17.94
N SER A 51 -1.19 1.49 17.40
CA SER A 51 -1.77 2.64 16.69
C SER A 51 -2.51 2.25 15.42
N TRP A 52 -2.29 1.04 14.92
CA TRP A 52 -2.98 0.58 13.72
C TRP A 52 -4.41 0.15 13.97
N LYS A 53 -4.73 -0.22 15.23
CA LYS A 53 -6.00 -0.89 15.52
C LYS A 53 -7.21 -0.10 15.05
N GLU A 54 -7.24 1.20 15.34
CA GLU A 54 -8.36 2.03 14.97
C GLU A 54 -8.50 2.13 13.45
N GLN A 55 -7.38 2.23 12.75
CA GLN A 55 -7.40 2.33 11.30
C GLN A 55 -7.89 1.05 10.65
N LEU A 56 -7.49 -0.09 11.20
CA LEU A 56 -7.92 -1.38 10.66
C LEU A 56 -9.43 -1.53 10.76
N LEU A 57 -10.00 -1.11 11.89
CA LEU A 57 -11.44 -1.18 12.08
C LEU A 57 -12.18 -0.19 11.19
N ARG A 58 -11.65 1.02 11.10
CA ARG A 58 -12.33 2.08 10.34
C ARG A 58 -12.41 1.73 8.86
N TYR A 59 -11.36 1.16 8.30
CA TYR A 59 -11.28 0.92 6.86
C TYR A 59 -11.46 -0.53 6.48
N SER A 60 -11.80 -1.36 7.44
CA SER A 60 -12.05 -2.79 7.19
C SER A 60 -10.85 -3.48 6.53
N ILE A 61 -9.68 -3.28 7.13
CA ILE A 61 -8.46 -3.89 6.65
C ILE A 61 -8.18 -5.14 7.45
N ASN A 62 -7.86 -6.23 6.77
CA ASN A 62 -7.65 -7.53 7.40
C ASN A 62 -6.19 -7.68 7.83
N PRO A 63 -5.90 -7.72 9.14
CA PRO A 63 -4.52 -7.89 9.59
C PRO A 63 -4.09 -9.35 9.48
N ILE A 64 -2.92 -9.55 8.92
CA ILE A 64 -2.33 -10.88 8.79
C ILE A 64 -1.11 -10.92 9.72
N GLN A 65 -1.07 -11.91 10.59
CA GLN A 65 0.02 -12.04 11.53
C GLN A 65 1.27 -12.55 10.83
N GLN A 66 2.37 -11.91 11.14
CA GLN A 66 3.67 -12.31 10.63
C GLN A 66 4.68 -12.01 11.72
N TYR A 67 5.20 -13.06 12.37
CA TYR A 67 6.07 -12.88 13.50
C TYR A 67 7.43 -12.37 13.05
N SER A 68 7.94 -11.39 13.78
CA SER A 68 9.28 -10.89 13.53
C SER A 68 10.30 -11.94 13.95
N ASN A 69 11.33 -12.06 13.15
CA ASN A 69 12.43 -12.98 13.44
C ASN A 69 13.60 -12.14 13.92
N THR A 70 14.11 -12.45 15.11
CA THR A 70 15.19 -11.67 15.67
C THR A 70 16.42 -11.64 14.79
N ASN A 71 16.65 -12.69 14.04
CA ASN A 71 17.79 -12.77 13.14
C ASN A 71 17.40 -12.51 11.72
N GLY A 72 16.12 -12.47 11.42
CA GLY A 72 15.67 -12.51 10.07
C GLY A 72 15.32 -11.17 9.50
N LYS A 73 16.16 -10.67 8.65
CA LYS A 73 15.82 -9.48 7.92
C LYS A 73 14.76 -9.74 6.88
N ASN A 74 14.62 -11.00 6.46
CA ASN A 74 13.76 -11.35 5.34
C ASN A 74 12.50 -12.06 5.77
N SER A 75 12.32 -12.30 7.06
CA SER A 75 11.17 -13.08 7.52
C SER A 75 9.87 -12.32 7.40
N THR A 76 9.95 -11.01 7.45
CA THR A 76 8.73 -10.20 7.51
C THR A 76 8.02 -10.06 6.19
N ASP A 77 8.68 -10.42 5.09
CA ASP A 77 8.07 -10.19 3.77
C ASP A 77 7.36 -11.40 3.23
N SER A 78 7.59 -12.57 3.85
CA SER A 78 7.13 -13.82 3.28
C SER A 78 5.63 -13.93 3.16
N ALA A 79 4.90 -13.52 4.20
CA ALA A 79 3.45 -13.66 4.19
C ALA A 79 2.84 -12.81 3.09
N MET A 80 3.33 -11.59 2.92
CA MET A 80 2.81 -10.71 1.89
C MET A 80 3.09 -11.26 0.49
N ILE A 81 4.28 -11.79 0.29
CA ILE A 81 4.64 -12.36 -1.00
C ILE A 81 3.81 -13.60 -1.30
N ILE A 82 3.64 -14.48 -0.31
CA ILE A 82 2.84 -15.68 -0.50
C ILE A 82 1.40 -15.32 -0.84
N ASP A 83 0.82 -14.39 -0.09
CA ASP A 83 -0.54 -13.94 -0.36
C ASP A 83 -0.67 -13.33 -1.74
N ALA A 84 0.31 -12.52 -2.14
CA ALA A 84 0.26 -11.91 -3.47
C ALA A 84 0.23 -12.97 -4.56
N MET A 85 1.04 -14.00 -4.43
CA MET A 85 1.07 -15.06 -5.42
C MET A 85 -0.22 -15.88 -5.42
N ASP A 86 -0.77 -16.14 -4.23
CA ASP A 86 -2.05 -16.84 -4.14
C ASP A 86 -3.15 -16.04 -4.82
N ILE A 87 -3.19 -14.73 -4.58
CA ILE A 87 -4.20 -13.89 -5.19
C ILE A 87 -4.01 -13.82 -6.70
N LEU A 88 -2.76 -13.75 -7.16
CA LEU A 88 -2.46 -13.75 -8.58
C LEU A 88 -3.04 -14.98 -9.27
N TYR A 89 -2.79 -16.13 -8.69
CA TYR A 89 -3.24 -17.38 -9.30
C TYR A 89 -4.74 -17.61 -9.14
N SER A 90 -5.40 -16.90 -8.24
CA SER A 90 -6.85 -17.00 -8.12
C SER A 90 -7.57 -16.36 -9.29
N GLY A 91 -6.91 -15.40 -9.96
CA GLY A 91 -7.53 -14.70 -11.08
C GLY A 91 -8.60 -13.70 -10.68
N ASN A 92 -8.64 -13.30 -9.41
CA ASN A 92 -9.72 -12.46 -8.90
C ASN A 92 -9.45 -10.96 -8.98
N VAL A 93 -8.27 -10.55 -9.43
CA VAL A 93 -7.94 -9.12 -9.50
C VAL A 93 -7.26 -8.81 -10.82
N GLU A 94 -7.28 -7.53 -11.19
CA GLU A 94 -6.58 -7.02 -12.36
C GLU A 94 -5.31 -6.26 -11.96
N GLY A 95 -5.21 -5.86 -10.70
CA GLY A 95 -4.05 -5.11 -10.26
C GLY A 95 -3.73 -5.32 -8.81
N PHE A 96 -2.53 -4.88 -8.43
CA PHE A 96 -2.04 -4.96 -7.07
C PHE A 96 -1.56 -3.59 -6.65
N CYS A 97 -1.87 -3.22 -5.41
CA CYS A 97 -1.28 -2.04 -4.80
C CYS A 97 -0.35 -2.54 -3.70
N LEU A 98 0.95 -2.38 -3.91
CA LEU A 98 1.97 -2.81 -2.96
C LEU A 98 2.44 -1.60 -2.17
N VAL A 99 2.19 -1.60 -0.87
CA VAL A 99 2.48 -0.44 -0.03
C VAL A 99 3.62 -0.78 0.91
N SER A 100 4.81 -0.32 0.57
CA SER A 100 6.02 -0.54 1.34
C SER A 100 7.14 0.32 0.80
N SER A 101 8.12 0.62 1.65
CA SER A 101 9.31 1.31 1.22
C SER A 101 10.51 0.36 1.09
N ASP A 102 10.27 -0.92 1.10
CA ASP A 102 11.32 -1.94 1.16
C ASP A 102 11.61 -2.48 -0.24
N SER A 103 12.88 -2.45 -0.63
CA SER A 103 13.30 -2.95 -1.93
C SER A 103 13.13 -4.47 -2.07
N ASP A 104 12.89 -5.17 -0.96
CA ASP A 104 12.69 -6.61 -1.01
C ASP A 104 11.47 -6.99 -1.84
N PHE A 105 10.57 -6.05 -2.10
CA PHE A 105 9.39 -6.33 -2.92
C PHE A 105 9.60 -6.06 -4.40
N THR A 106 10.83 -5.71 -4.80
CA THR A 106 11.12 -5.42 -6.21
C THR A 106 10.81 -6.62 -7.10
N LYS A 107 11.25 -7.80 -6.70
CA LYS A 107 11.02 -9.00 -7.52
C LYS A 107 9.55 -9.38 -7.58
N LEU A 108 8.82 -9.14 -6.49
CA LEU A 108 7.40 -9.39 -6.50
C LEU A 108 6.70 -8.49 -7.52
N ALA A 109 7.03 -7.20 -7.51
CA ALA A 109 6.44 -6.26 -8.48
C ALA A 109 6.73 -6.71 -9.91
N GLN A 110 7.98 -7.11 -10.18
CA GLN A 110 8.35 -7.59 -11.51
C GLN A 110 7.56 -8.82 -11.91
N ARG A 111 7.42 -9.77 -10.97
CA ARG A 111 6.70 -11.01 -11.26
C ARG A 111 5.23 -10.76 -11.56
N LEU A 112 4.61 -9.86 -10.81
CA LEU A 112 3.21 -9.55 -11.02
C LEU A 112 2.99 -8.89 -12.38
N ARG A 113 3.90 -8.00 -12.76
CA ARG A 113 3.80 -7.35 -14.06
C ARG A 113 4.01 -8.34 -15.20
N GLU A 114 4.92 -9.29 -15.04
CA GLU A 114 5.12 -10.33 -16.05
C GLU A 114 3.86 -11.14 -16.27
N SER A 115 3.03 -11.23 -15.26
CA SER A 115 1.77 -11.97 -15.36
C SER A 115 0.61 -11.11 -15.85
N GLY A 116 0.90 -9.88 -16.26
CA GLY A 116 -0.12 -9.01 -16.83
C GLY A 116 -0.88 -8.17 -15.82
N MET A 117 -0.42 -8.15 -14.56
CA MET A 117 -1.08 -7.35 -13.55
C MET A 117 -0.60 -5.90 -13.60
N PHE A 118 -1.49 -4.98 -13.31
CA PHE A 118 -1.09 -3.59 -13.10
C PHE A 118 -0.58 -3.48 -11.67
N VAL A 119 0.61 -2.91 -11.49
CA VAL A 119 1.20 -2.78 -10.16
C VAL A 119 1.34 -1.32 -9.80
N LEU A 120 0.60 -0.90 -8.79
CA LEU A 120 0.67 0.43 -8.22
C LEU A 120 1.47 0.33 -6.93
N GLY A 121 2.65 0.94 -6.90
CA GLY A 121 3.45 0.95 -5.70
C GLY A 121 3.21 2.22 -4.91
N MET A 122 3.26 2.14 -3.59
CA MET A 122 3.20 3.31 -2.73
C MET A 122 4.19 3.14 -1.60
N GLY A 123 4.94 4.18 -1.33
CA GLY A 123 5.92 4.15 -0.26
C GLY A 123 6.39 5.54 0.07
N GLU A 124 7.19 5.63 1.10
CA GLU A 124 7.76 6.90 1.51
C GLU A 124 8.86 7.32 0.53
N GLN A 125 9.25 8.59 0.64
CA GLN A 125 10.23 9.17 -0.28
C GLN A 125 11.57 8.43 -0.27
N LYS A 126 11.89 7.77 0.83
CA LYS A 126 13.13 7.02 0.96
C LYS A 126 13.15 5.70 0.17
N THR A 127 12.04 5.35 -0.46
CA THR A 127 11.93 4.08 -1.20
C THR A 127 13.00 3.99 -2.28
N PRO A 128 13.76 2.90 -2.35
CA PRO A 128 14.80 2.76 -3.37
C PRO A 128 14.22 2.77 -4.78
N SER A 129 14.99 3.30 -5.71
CA SER A 129 14.52 3.42 -7.09
C SER A 129 14.26 2.08 -7.74
N SER A 130 14.94 1.02 -7.29
CA SER A 130 14.72 -0.30 -7.86
C SER A 130 13.27 -0.75 -7.70
N PHE A 131 12.68 -0.49 -6.56
CA PHE A 131 11.29 -0.85 -6.34
C PHE A 131 10.36 0.07 -7.12
N ARG A 132 10.66 1.36 -7.12
CA ARG A 132 9.80 2.31 -7.84
C ARG A 132 9.70 1.96 -9.32
N VAL A 133 10.84 1.67 -9.92
CA VAL A 133 10.89 1.36 -11.36
C VAL A 133 10.20 0.04 -11.67
N ALA A 134 10.19 -0.87 -10.72
CA ALA A 134 9.56 -2.17 -10.92
C ALA A 134 8.03 -2.09 -10.99
N CYS A 135 7.45 -0.98 -10.55
CA CYS A 135 6.00 -0.78 -10.56
C CYS A 135 5.56 -0.07 -11.83
N ASP A 136 4.32 -0.27 -12.24
CA ASP A 136 3.76 0.50 -13.37
C ASP A 136 3.62 1.97 -13.00
N ALA A 137 3.24 2.25 -11.76
CA ALA A 137 3.13 3.60 -11.25
C ALA A 137 3.56 3.58 -9.80
N PHE A 138 4.14 4.68 -9.33
CA PHE A 138 4.56 4.77 -7.93
C PHE A 138 4.13 6.10 -7.35
N LYS A 139 3.50 6.05 -6.18
CA LYS A 139 3.04 7.25 -5.48
C LYS A 139 3.81 7.39 -4.18
N ILE A 140 4.29 8.58 -3.93
CA ILE A 140 5.05 8.87 -2.71
C ILE A 140 4.09 9.35 -1.65
N LEU A 141 4.07 8.64 -0.52
CA LEU A 141 3.07 8.87 0.52
C LEU A 141 3.12 10.27 1.09
N GLU A 142 4.32 10.82 1.30
CA GLU A 142 4.43 12.19 1.81
C GLU A 142 3.82 13.21 0.85
N ILE A 143 3.90 12.91 -0.44
CA ILE A 143 3.37 13.85 -1.44
C ILE A 143 1.85 13.76 -1.52
N ILE A 144 1.31 12.56 -1.60
CA ILE A 144 -0.15 12.45 -1.74
C ILE A 144 -0.88 12.94 -0.49
N SER A 145 -0.30 12.71 0.69
CA SER A 145 -0.92 13.19 1.92
C SER A 145 -0.79 14.70 2.07
N GLN A 146 0.33 15.25 1.65
CA GLN A 146 0.54 16.69 1.73
C GLN A 146 -0.39 17.44 0.78
N ASN A 147 -0.55 16.94 -0.42
CA ASN A 147 -1.44 17.58 -1.39
C ASN A 147 -2.87 17.64 -0.87
N GLU A 148 -3.32 16.56 -0.24
CA GLU A 148 -4.65 16.53 0.32
C GLU A 148 -4.80 17.54 1.44
N ASP A 149 -3.82 17.61 2.32
CA ASP A 149 -3.85 18.53 3.45
C ASP A 149 -3.77 19.96 2.98
N ASP A 150 -3.00 20.23 1.96
CA ASP A 150 -2.85 21.59 1.44
C ASP A 150 -4.14 22.08 0.82
N ILE A 151 -4.82 21.22 0.11
CA ILE A 151 -6.06 21.62 -0.56
C ILE A 151 -7.15 21.96 0.44
N SER A 152 -7.25 21.14 1.48
CA SER A 152 -8.32 21.29 2.44
C SER A 152 -8.34 22.65 3.13
N PRO A 153 -7.22 23.11 3.70
CA PRO A 153 -7.22 24.44 4.33
C PRO A 153 -7.43 25.56 3.33
N CYS A 154 -6.88 25.43 2.14
CA CYS A 154 -6.99 26.50 1.15
C CYS A 154 -8.44 26.76 0.75
N LEU A 155 -9.21 25.72 0.70
CA LEU A 155 -10.61 25.86 0.34
C LEU A 155 -11.39 26.64 1.37
N LEU A 156 -10.89 26.72 2.56
CA LEU A 156 -11.59 27.42 3.63
C LEU A 156 -11.46 28.94 3.53
N TYR A 157 -10.45 29.44 2.89
CA TYR A 157 -10.28 30.85 2.69
C TYR A 157 -9.85 31.16 1.30
N THR A 158 -9.70 30.84 0.71
CA THR A 158 -9.30 31.01 -0.27
C THR A 158 -8.57 31.43 -0.87
N SER A 159 -8.26 31.51 -0.63
CA SER A 159 -7.50 31.67 -0.95
C SER A 159 -6.66 32.09 -1.16
N ASP A 160 -6.81 32.42 -0.84
CA ASP A 160 -6.10 32.79 -0.96
C ASP A 160 -5.25 32.82 -0.96
N ALA A 161 -5.23 32.91 -0.80
CA ALA A 161 -4.58 32.75 -0.78
C ALA A 161 -3.74 32.53 -0.93
N ALA A 162 -3.75 32.61 -1.00
CA ALA A 162 -3.25 32.26 -1.12
C ALA A 162 -2.57 32.19 -1.06
N ASP A 163 -2.70 32.38 -0.81
CA ASP A 163 -2.46 32.20 -0.57
C ASP A 163 -2.21 32.13 -0.47
#